data_6e896ab16a5cc8bf715cff8bb88312e1
#
_entry.id   6e896ab16a5cc8bf715cff8bb88312e1
#
_cell.length_a   1.000
_cell.length_b   1.000
_cell.length_c   1.000
_cell.angle_alpha   90.00
_cell.angle_beta   90.00
_cell.angle_gamma   90.00
#
_symmetry.space_group_name_H-M   'P 1'
#
loop_
_entity.id
_entity.type
_entity.pdbx_description
1 polymer ?
#
loop_
_entity_poly.entity_id
_entity_poly.type
_entity_poly.pdbx_seq_one_letter_code
_entity_poly.pdbx_strand_id
1 'polypeptide(L)'
;MKIIPISLPTPFYVGPVNVYLIAEEPLTLIDTGPKTKEALAALKEGLRKARVRVSDLKRIVLTHAHEDHCGLAKSLRDEAKDAEVFVHGWETGHRKGRLEYEEHRTLLERAGVPSEEVSEMRRMYEGVRRFADALEDHEHAELVDDEEMKFERGSLRVVHTPGHTPGSCSFLREADRTIVAGDCVLKRITPNPVLSPDPVDPTRRFRSLAEYLVSLARLRSLHPTLVYGGHGDEVHDYEELFHRYIRAIGERQTEVIRLIPKPGATAWDISLQLFPGAGDVHRFLAVSETVAHLDLAHSEGKLALELSSEGRELYRRP
;
A
#
# COMPACT_ATOMS: atom_id res chain seq x y z
N MET A 1 12.31 -15.31 -18.73
CA MET A 1 11.42 -14.12 -18.51
C MET A 1 12.23 -12.98 -17.92
N LYS A 2 12.23 -11.80 -18.55
CA LYS A 2 13.00 -10.62 -18.13
C LYS A 2 12.07 -9.59 -17.46
N ILE A 3 12.42 -9.19 -16.23
CA ILE A 3 11.77 -8.08 -15.49
C ILE A 3 12.63 -6.83 -15.70
N ILE A 4 12.04 -5.75 -16.20
CA ILE A 4 12.74 -4.49 -16.48
C ILE A 4 12.14 -3.41 -15.58
N PRO A 5 12.89 -2.89 -14.59
CA PRO A 5 12.42 -1.76 -13.78
C PRO A 5 12.44 -0.46 -14.59
N ILE A 6 11.41 0.35 -14.41
CA ILE A 6 11.31 1.71 -14.96
C ILE A 6 10.94 2.62 -13.80
N SER A 7 11.82 3.55 -13.46
CA SER A 7 11.58 4.53 -12.38
C SER A 7 10.88 5.76 -12.93
N LEU A 8 9.80 6.17 -12.28
CA LEU A 8 8.95 7.29 -12.69
C LEU A 8 8.93 8.38 -11.61
N PRO A 9 8.97 9.66 -11.99
CA PRO A 9 8.82 10.75 -11.03
C PRO A 9 7.42 10.76 -10.43
N THR A 10 7.32 11.07 -9.13
CA THR A 10 6.06 11.26 -8.42
C THR A 10 6.00 12.63 -7.76
N PRO A 11 4.81 13.20 -7.53
CA PRO A 11 4.65 14.40 -6.72
C PRO A 11 4.70 14.11 -5.20
N PHE A 12 4.90 12.84 -4.80
CA PHE A 12 4.84 12.39 -3.41
C PHE A 12 6.21 12.36 -2.74
N TYR A 13 6.23 12.57 -1.43
CA TYR A 13 7.47 12.63 -0.64
C TYR A 13 8.23 11.30 -0.55
N VAL A 14 7.56 10.17 -0.82
CA VAL A 14 8.20 8.84 -0.85
C VAL A 14 9.28 8.75 -1.95
N GLY A 15 9.22 9.65 -2.93
CA GLY A 15 10.15 9.71 -4.05
C GLY A 15 9.66 8.96 -5.29
N PRO A 16 10.54 8.71 -6.27
CA PRO A 16 10.16 8.04 -7.52
C PRO A 16 9.55 6.66 -7.26
N VAL A 17 8.52 6.32 -8.04
CA VAL A 17 7.90 4.98 -8.03
C VAL A 17 8.55 4.10 -9.10
N ASN A 18 8.68 2.82 -8.81
CA ASN A 18 9.14 1.82 -9.75
C ASN A 18 7.96 1.04 -10.33
N VAL A 19 7.91 0.97 -11.64
CA VAL A 19 7.01 0.07 -12.38
C VAL A 19 7.84 -0.97 -13.13
N TYR A 20 7.27 -2.13 -13.42
CA TYR A 20 8.04 -3.27 -13.91
C TYR A 20 7.45 -3.82 -15.20
N LEU A 21 8.22 -3.74 -16.31
CA LEU A 21 7.86 -4.39 -17.55
C LEU A 21 8.32 -5.85 -17.53
N ILE A 22 7.38 -6.76 -17.68
CA ILE A 22 7.68 -8.16 -18.01
C ILE A 22 7.80 -8.25 -19.54
N ALA A 23 9.05 -8.27 -20.02
CA ALA A 23 9.38 -8.21 -21.44
C ALA A 23 9.28 -9.61 -22.06
N GLU A 24 8.09 -10.20 -21.99
CA GLU A 24 7.71 -11.51 -22.53
C GLU A 24 6.21 -11.58 -22.76
N GLU A 25 5.77 -12.31 -23.76
CA GLU A 25 4.33 -12.45 -24.06
C GLU A 25 3.58 -13.30 -23.02
N PRO A 26 2.41 -12.84 -22.64
CA PRO A 26 1.79 -11.55 -22.98
C PRO A 26 2.49 -10.39 -22.28
N LEU A 27 2.89 -9.35 -23.05
CA LEU A 27 3.59 -8.17 -22.51
C LEU A 27 2.81 -7.55 -21.36
N THR A 28 3.43 -7.51 -20.18
CA THR A 28 2.76 -7.11 -18.94
C THR A 28 3.49 -5.97 -18.26
N LEU A 29 2.76 -4.96 -17.82
CA LEU A 29 3.27 -3.87 -17.00
C LEU A 29 2.72 -4.04 -15.57
N ILE A 30 3.61 -4.14 -14.57
CA ILE A 30 3.24 -4.15 -13.15
C ILE A 30 3.39 -2.73 -12.63
N ASP A 31 2.31 -2.15 -12.12
CA ASP A 31 2.08 -0.75 -11.75
C ASP A 31 2.24 0.22 -12.94
N THR A 32 1.80 1.45 -12.76
CA THR A 32 1.67 2.39 -13.88
C THR A 32 2.24 3.77 -13.59
N GLY A 33 2.48 4.11 -12.33
CA GLY A 33 2.86 5.45 -11.91
C GLY A 33 1.66 6.40 -11.76
N PRO A 34 1.90 7.60 -11.19
CA PRO A 34 0.86 8.61 -10.98
C PRO A 34 0.44 9.25 -12.31
N LYS A 35 -0.81 9.71 -12.38
CA LYS A 35 -1.34 10.45 -13.53
C LYS A 35 -0.74 11.85 -13.60
N THR A 36 0.50 11.92 -14.07
CA THR A 36 1.20 13.17 -14.39
C THR A 36 1.82 13.10 -15.78
N LYS A 37 2.07 14.27 -16.37
CA LYS A 37 2.72 14.33 -17.71
C LYS A 37 4.15 13.79 -17.64
N GLU A 38 4.85 14.09 -16.56
CA GLU A 38 6.22 13.69 -16.30
C GLU A 38 6.33 12.16 -16.14
N ALA A 39 5.45 11.55 -15.36
CA ALA A 39 5.42 10.09 -15.17
C ALA A 39 5.09 9.37 -16.49
N LEU A 40 4.07 9.85 -17.23
CA LEU A 40 3.71 9.27 -18.53
C LEU A 40 4.87 9.37 -19.54
N ALA A 41 5.57 10.51 -19.61
CA ALA A 41 6.71 10.69 -20.50
C ALA A 41 7.86 9.74 -20.13
N ALA A 42 8.17 9.62 -18.82
CA ALA A 42 9.21 8.70 -18.33
C ALA A 42 8.85 7.24 -18.59
N LEU A 43 7.59 6.84 -18.40
CA LEU A 43 7.10 5.50 -18.70
C LEU A 43 7.25 5.18 -20.21
N LYS A 44 6.76 6.05 -21.08
CA LYS A 44 6.88 5.87 -22.54
C LYS A 44 8.34 5.77 -22.99
N GLU A 45 9.23 6.55 -22.40
CA GLU A 45 10.67 6.47 -22.67
C GLU A 45 11.29 5.16 -22.17
N GLY A 46 10.89 4.68 -20.98
CA GLY A 46 11.31 3.38 -20.43
C GLY A 46 10.88 2.21 -21.32
N LEU A 47 9.62 2.20 -21.74
CA LEU A 47 9.08 1.21 -22.69
C LEU A 47 9.82 1.27 -24.03
N ARG A 48 10.05 2.47 -24.57
CA ARG A 48 10.80 2.66 -25.83
C ARG A 48 12.21 2.06 -25.77
N LYS A 49 12.92 2.22 -24.65
CA LYS A 49 14.25 1.62 -24.43
C LYS A 49 14.17 0.08 -24.45
N ALA A 50 13.05 -0.49 -24.00
CA ALA A 50 12.77 -1.92 -24.08
C ALA A 50 12.20 -2.35 -25.47
N ARG A 51 12.05 -1.40 -26.43
CA ARG A 51 11.46 -1.60 -27.75
C ARG A 51 9.99 -2.03 -27.69
N VAL A 52 9.25 -1.57 -26.69
CA VAL A 52 7.82 -1.80 -26.46
C VAL A 52 7.09 -0.47 -26.56
N ARG A 53 5.91 -0.46 -27.16
CA ARG A 53 4.96 0.67 -27.16
C ARG A 53 3.87 0.39 -26.13
N VAL A 54 3.19 1.43 -25.66
CA VAL A 54 2.02 1.26 -24.79
C VAL A 54 0.97 0.35 -25.45
N SER A 55 0.70 0.55 -26.75
CA SER A 55 -0.24 -0.27 -27.53
C SER A 55 0.11 -1.75 -27.64
N ASP A 56 1.33 -2.14 -27.32
CA ASP A 56 1.78 -3.55 -27.40
C ASP A 56 1.49 -4.29 -26.07
N LEU A 57 1.16 -3.57 -24.99
CA LEU A 57 0.81 -4.17 -23.70
C LEU A 57 -0.46 -5.03 -23.83
N LYS A 58 -0.44 -6.18 -23.17
CA LYS A 58 -1.57 -7.12 -23.07
C LYS A 58 -2.12 -7.22 -21.65
N ARG A 59 -1.32 -6.87 -20.65
CA ARG A 59 -1.72 -6.84 -19.24
C ARG A 59 -1.16 -5.64 -18.53
N ILE A 60 -1.99 -5.04 -17.68
CA ILE A 60 -1.61 -4.04 -16.68
C ILE A 60 -1.99 -4.65 -15.34
N VAL A 61 -1.02 -4.86 -14.47
CA VAL A 61 -1.21 -5.53 -13.19
C VAL A 61 -0.88 -4.55 -12.08
N LEU A 62 -1.77 -4.37 -11.13
CA LEU A 62 -1.58 -3.42 -10.03
C LEU A 62 -1.22 -4.17 -8.75
N THR A 63 -0.14 -3.75 -8.10
CA THR A 63 0.22 -4.25 -6.77
C THR A 63 -0.81 -3.83 -5.74
N HIS A 64 -1.27 -2.58 -5.82
CA HIS A 64 -2.33 -1.98 -4.99
C HIS A 64 -2.86 -0.69 -5.65
N ALA A 65 -3.83 -0.03 -5.05
CA ALA A 65 -4.57 1.07 -5.69
C ALA A 65 -4.17 2.48 -5.23
N HIS A 66 -2.98 2.68 -4.65
CA HIS A 66 -2.50 4.04 -4.43
C HIS A 66 -2.22 4.76 -5.75
N GLU A 67 -2.41 6.07 -5.75
CA GLU A 67 -2.39 6.91 -6.95
C GLU A 67 -1.05 6.89 -7.70
N ASP A 68 0.05 6.67 -7.00
CA ASP A 68 1.38 6.53 -7.62
C ASP A 68 1.64 5.15 -8.22
N HIS A 69 0.81 4.17 -7.94
CA HIS A 69 0.86 2.82 -8.54
C HIS A 69 -0.17 2.64 -9.65
N CYS A 70 -1.40 3.08 -9.43
CA CYS A 70 -2.50 2.84 -10.36
C CYS A 70 -2.85 4.04 -11.26
N GLY A 71 -2.23 5.20 -11.05
CA GLY A 71 -2.68 6.49 -11.59
C GLY A 71 -2.87 6.53 -13.11
N LEU A 72 -1.98 5.91 -13.87
CA LEU A 72 -2.06 5.87 -15.34
C LEU A 72 -2.81 4.65 -15.89
N ALA A 73 -3.31 3.72 -15.05
CA ALA A 73 -3.88 2.44 -15.51
C ALA A 73 -4.97 2.61 -16.56
N LYS A 74 -5.94 3.51 -16.31
CA LYS A 74 -7.01 3.80 -17.28
C LYS A 74 -6.46 4.40 -18.59
N SER A 75 -5.59 5.41 -18.48
CA SER A 75 -5.02 6.06 -19.66
C SER A 75 -4.22 5.09 -20.53
N LEU A 76 -3.46 4.19 -19.90
CA LEU A 76 -2.69 3.16 -20.62
C LEU A 76 -3.60 2.12 -21.27
N ARG A 77 -4.65 1.65 -20.58
CA ARG A 77 -5.64 0.74 -21.12
C ARG A 77 -6.38 1.35 -22.32
N ASP A 78 -6.73 2.63 -22.26
CA ASP A 78 -7.39 3.33 -23.37
C ASP A 78 -6.49 3.42 -24.63
N GLU A 79 -5.14 3.49 -24.45
CA GLU A 79 -4.16 3.43 -25.54
C GLU A 79 -3.89 1.97 -25.96
N ALA A 80 -3.80 1.02 -25.03
CA ALA A 80 -3.61 -0.41 -25.24
C ALA A 80 -4.95 -1.15 -25.16
N LYS A 81 -5.78 -1.02 -26.18
CA LYS A 81 -7.20 -1.49 -26.17
C LYS A 81 -7.38 -2.99 -25.92
N ASP A 82 -6.35 -3.80 -26.18
CA ASP A 82 -6.35 -5.23 -25.93
C ASP A 82 -5.80 -5.61 -24.54
N ALA A 83 -5.38 -4.61 -23.74
CA ALA A 83 -4.82 -4.87 -22.42
C ALA A 83 -5.93 -5.09 -21.38
N GLU A 84 -5.81 -6.18 -20.63
CA GLU A 84 -6.60 -6.40 -19.42
C GLU A 84 -5.91 -5.77 -18.21
N VAL A 85 -6.70 -5.17 -17.32
CA VAL A 85 -6.22 -4.65 -16.04
C VAL A 85 -6.52 -5.66 -14.95
N PHE A 86 -5.53 -5.96 -14.11
CA PHE A 86 -5.63 -6.88 -12.99
C PHE A 86 -5.36 -6.15 -11.68
N VAL A 87 -6.23 -6.34 -10.71
CA VAL A 87 -6.09 -5.80 -9.36
C VAL A 87 -6.80 -6.70 -8.35
N HIS A 88 -6.36 -6.73 -7.10
CA HIS A 88 -7.05 -7.49 -6.06
C HIS A 88 -8.42 -6.86 -5.75
N GLY A 89 -9.46 -7.69 -5.53
CA GLY A 89 -10.83 -7.22 -5.32
C GLY A 89 -10.99 -6.26 -4.13
N TRP A 90 -10.17 -6.38 -3.11
CA TRP A 90 -10.15 -5.46 -1.96
C TRP A 90 -9.58 -4.07 -2.27
N GLU A 91 -8.95 -3.87 -3.42
CA GLU A 91 -8.49 -2.56 -3.90
C GLU A 91 -9.56 -1.81 -4.70
N THR A 92 -10.57 -2.50 -5.25
CA THR A 92 -11.60 -1.91 -6.11
C THR A 92 -12.72 -1.23 -5.34
N GLY A 93 -13.04 -1.71 -4.14
CA GLY A 93 -14.07 -1.15 -3.27
C GLY A 93 -13.77 0.27 -2.77
N HIS A 94 -12.51 0.64 -2.70
CA HIS A 94 -12.04 1.96 -2.24
C HIS A 94 -12.39 3.12 -3.19
N ARG A 95 -13.08 2.88 -4.32
CA ARG A 95 -13.36 3.90 -5.34
C ARG A 95 -14.82 4.37 -5.41
N LYS A 96 -15.71 3.89 -4.53
CA LYS A 96 -17.12 4.30 -4.49
C LYS A 96 -17.37 5.68 -3.83
N GLY A 97 -16.32 6.48 -3.71
CA GLY A 97 -16.40 7.93 -3.45
C GLY A 97 -16.97 8.30 -2.08
N ARG A 98 -18.29 8.52 -1.97
CA ARG A 98 -18.92 9.07 -0.77
C ARG A 98 -18.97 8.07 0.40
N LEU A 99 -19.19 6.79 0.13
CA LEU A 99 -19.25 5.74 1.16
C LEU A 99 -17.87 5.55 1.81
N GLU A 100 -16.82 5.44 1.00
CA GLU A 100 -15.45 5.33 1.46
C GLU A 100 -15.05 6.49 2.39
N TYR A 101 -15.45 7.73 2.02
CA TYR A 101 -15.18 8.89 2.86
C TYR A 101 -15.84 8.78 4.24
N GLU A 102 -17.11 8.40 4.30
CA GLU A 102 -17.84 8.29 5.57
C GLU A 102 -17.25 7.20 6.47
N GLU A 103 -16.77 6.10 5.88
CA GLU A 103 -16.09 5.03 6.59
C GLU A 103 -14.76 5.51 7.19
N HIS A 104 -13.90 6.15 6.39
CA HIS A 104 -12.65 6.73 6.87
C HIS A 104 -12.87 7.83 7.91
N ARG A 105 -13.86 8.69 7.71
CA ARG A 105 -14.26 9.72 8.68
C ARG A 105 -14.58 9.09 10.03
N THR A 106 -15.41 8.06 10.02
CA THR A 106 -15.80 7.35 11.25
C THR A 106 -14.60 6.75 11.97
N LEU A 107 -13.65 6.15 11.24
CA LEU A 107 -12.43 5.60 11.82
C LEU A 107 -11.54 6.70 12.45
N LEU A 108 -11.40 7.84 11.78
CA LEU A 108 -10.62 8.98 12.29
C LEU A 108 -11.27 9.60 13.53
N GLU A 109 -12.59 9.80 13.53
CA GLU A 109 -13.33 10.30 14.68
C GLU A 109 -13.20 9.35 15.90
N ARG A 110 -13.30 8.04 15.68
CA ARG A 110 -13.05 7.03 16.73
C ARG A 110 -11.61 7.06 17.25
N ALA A 111 -10.65 7.33 16.37
CA ALA A 111 -9.24 7.51 16.74
C ALA A 111 -8.98 8.82 17.54
N GLY A 112 -10.00 9.66 17.74
CA GLY A 112 -9.93 10.90 18.48
C GLY A 112 -9.54 12.13 17.67
N VAL A 113 -9.49 12.03 16.33
CA VAL A 113 -9.14 13.15 15.45
C VAL A 113 -10.23 14.21 15.52
N PRO A 114 -9.92 15.51 15.77
CA PRO A 114 -10.89 16.59 15.75
C PRO A 114 -11.56 16.77 14.38
N SER A 115 -12.82 17.21 14.35
CA SER A 115 -13.61 17.33 13.11
C SER A 115 -13.00 18.30 12.07
N GLU A 116 -12.33 19.35 12.55
CA GLU A 116 -11.60 20.27 11.68
C GLU A 116 -10.43 19.56 10.97
N GLU A 117 -9.66 18.76 11.69
CA GLU A 117 -8.52 17.99 11.16
C GLU A 117 -9.01 16.89 10.19
N VAL A 118 -10.12 16.21 10.53
CA VAL A 118 -10.76 15.24 9.61
C VAL A 118 -11.15 15.92 8.30
N SER A 119 -11.71 17.14 8.37
CA SER A 119 -12.09 17.91 7.19
C SER A 119 -10.88 18.34 6.37
N GLU A 120 -9.77 18.62 7.02
CA GLU A 120 -8.52 18.97 6.37
C GLU A 120 -7.87 17.77 5.68
N MET A 121 -7.77 16.63 6.36
CA MET A 121 -7.32 15.37 5.78
C MET A 121 -8.14 14.97 4.55
N ARG A 122 -9.45 15.22 4.58
CA ARG A 122 -10.33 15.01 3.41
C ARG A 122 -9.91 15.86 2.21
N ARG A 123 -9.76 17.19 2.40
CA ARG A 123 -9.38 18.10 1.29
C ARG A 123 -8.07 17.68 0.66
N MET A 124 -7.13 17.19 1.49
CA MET A 124 -5.86 16.67 1.01
C MET A 124 -6.01 15.41 0.21
N TYR A 125 -6.79 14.44 0.72
CA TYR A 125 -7.07 13.19 0.02
C TYR A 125 -7.73 13.45 -1.35
N GLU A 126 -8.73 14.37 -1.40
CA GLU A 126 -9.32 14.81 -2.67
C GLU A 126 -8.27 15.42 -3.62
N GLY A 127 -7.28 16.13 -3.07
CA GLY A 127 -6.14 16.66 -3.82
C GLY A 127 -5.20 15.59 -4.37
N VAL A 128 -5.03 14.48 -3.65
CA VAL A 128 -4.21 13.32 -4.08
C VAL A 128 -4.93 12.51 -5.17
N ARG A 129 -6.22 12.29 -5.05
CA ARG A 129 -7.03 11.52 -6.01
C ARG A 129 -6.95 12.03 -7.45
N ARG A 130 -6.62 13.29 -7.69
CA ARG A 130 -6.40 13.83 -9.06
C ARG A 130 -5.27 13.14 -9.83
N PHE A 131 -4.38 12.44 -9.11
CA PHE A 131 -3.26 11.72 -9.69
C PHE A 131 -3.58 10.30 -10.15
N ALA A 132 -4.87 9.91 -10.10
CA ALA A 132 -5.37 8.68 -10.70
C ALA A 132 -6.73 8.89 -11.36
N ASP A 133 -7.01 8.12 -12.42
CA ASP A 133 -8.37 7.94 -12.92
C ASP A 133 -9.02 6.74 -12.25
N ALA A 134 -10.32 6.84 -11.97
CA ALA A 134 -11.08 5.69 -11.51
C ALA A 134 -11.20 4.64 -12.64
N LEU A 135 -10.96 3.38 -12.29
CA LEU A 135 -11.36 2.24 -13.12
C LEU A 135 -12.77 1.82 -12.69
N GLU A 136 -13.66 1.60 -13.64
CA GLU A 136 -14.99 1.06 -13.36
C GLU A 136 -14.90 -0.43 -12.98
N ASP A 137 -15.83 -0.94 -12.17
CA ASP A 137 -15.83 -2.32 -11.68
C ASP A 137 -15.75 -3.39 -12.79
N HIS A 138 -16.25 -3.09 -14.00
CA HIS A 138 -16.19 -3.98 -15.16
C HIS A 138 -14.93 -3.83 -16.02
N GLU A 139 -14.02 -2.94 -15.63
CA GLU A 139 -12.82 -2.59 -16.39
C GLU A 139 -11.57 -3.35 -15.94
N HIS A 140 -11.69 -4.26 -14.97
CA HIS A 140 -10.58 -5.04 -14.45
C HIS A 140 -10.97 -6.48 -14.12
N ALA A 141 -9.98 -7.37 -14.14
CA ALA A 141 -10.03 -8.72 -13.62
C ALA A 141 -9.44 -8.78 -12.20
N GLU A 142 -9.92 -9.72 -11.41
CA GLU A 142 -9.46 -9.89 -10.03
C GLU A 142 -8.18 -10.72 -9.97
N LEU A 143 -7.20 -10.26 -9.18
CA LEU A 143 -6.04 -11.06 -8.77
C LEU A 143 -6.44 -11.99 -7.63
N VAL A 144 -6.15 -13.27 -7.80
CA VAL A 144 -6.43 -14.30 -6.78
C VAL A 144 -5.11 -14.79 -6.18
N ASP A 145 -5.07 -14.93 -4.86
CA ASP A 145 -3.89 -15.45 -4.15
C ASP A 145 -3.50 -16.84 -4.65
N ASP A 146 -2.21 -17.08 -4.77
CA ASP A 146 -1.59 -18.29 -5.31
C ASP A 146 -1.91 -18.61 -6.78
N GLU A 147 -2.61 -17.74 -7.51
CA GLU A 147 -2.84 -17.89 -8.94
C GLU A 147 -1.55 -17.66 -9.74
N GLU A 148 -1.38 -18.43 -10.83
CA GLU A 148 -0.28 -18.28 -11.77
C GLU A 148 -0.64 -17.41 -12.97
N MET A 149 0.05 -16.30 -13.12
CA MET A 149 0.05 -15.49 -14.34
C MET A 149 1.07 -16.09 -15.32
N LYS A 150 0.58 -16.79 -16.34
CA LYS A 150 1.43 -17.49 -17.34
C LYS A 150 1.98 -16.56 -18.40
N PHE A 151 3.22 -16.82 -18.81
CA PHE A 151 3.95 -16.20 -19.92
C PHE A 151 4.50 -17.30 -20.85
N GLU A 152 5.06 -16.94 -22.00
CA GLU A 152 5.64 -17.94 -22.91
C GLU A 152 6.72 -18.81 -22.24
N ARG A 153 7.55 -18.22 -21.37
CA ARG A 153 8.67 -18.89 -20.69
C ARG A 153 8.62 -18.66 -19.18
N GLY A 154 7.63 -19.24 -18.52
CA GLY A 154 7.47 -19.23 -17.08
C GLY A 154 6.20 -18.55 -16.61
N SER A 155 6.14 -18.29 -15.32
CA SER A 155 4.99 -17.67 -14.66
C SER A 155 5.41 -16.73 -13.54
N LEU A 156 4.49 -15.86 -13.13
CA LEU A 156 4.50 -15.14 -11.87
C LEU A 156 3.35 -15.67 -11.02
N ARG A 157 3.64 -16.08 -9.80
CA ARG A 157 2.61 -16.43 -8.82
C ARG A 157 2.18 -15.19 -8.06
N VAL A 158 0.89 -14.94 -8.00
CA VAL A 158 0.29 -13.91 -7.17
C VAL A 158 0.46 -14.29 -5.70
N VAL A 159 0.96 -13.39 -4.89
CA VAL A 159 1.09 -13.57 -3.43
C VAL A 159 0.36 -12.41 -2.78
N HIS A 160 -0.80 -12.67 -2.19
CA HIS A 160 -1.53 -11.65 -1.43
C HIS A 160 -0.70 -11.26 -0.20
N THR A 161 -0.34 -10.01 -0.10
CA THR A 161 0.54 -9.44 0.94
C THR A 161 -0.11 -8.22 1.60
N PRO A 162 -1.26 -8.42 2.29
CA PRO A 162 -1.98 -7.33 2.94
C PRO A 162 -1.15 -6.67 4.05
N GLY A 163 -1.46 -5.40 4.30
CA GLY A 163 -0.81 -4.66 5.40
C GLY A 163 -0.60 -3.19 5.08
N HIS A 164 0.13 -2.85 4.01
CA HIS A 164 0.21 -1.47 3.53
C HIS A 164 -1.18 -1.00 3.05
N THR A 165 -1.82 -1.80 2.22
CA THR A 165 -3.26 -1.75 1.94
C THR A 165 -3.86 -3.15 2.12
N PRO A 166 -5.20 -3.28 2.25
CA PRO A 166 -5.85 -4.59 2.39
C PRO A 166 -5.62 -5.54 1.22
N GLY A 167 -5.64 -5.03 -0.01
CA GLY A 167 -5.52 -5.85 -1.23
C GLY A 167 -4.14 -5.85 -1.84
N SER A 168 -3.10 -5.39 -1.14
CA SER A 168 -1.72 -5.42 -1.65
C SER A 168 -1.32 -6.81 -2.11
N CYS A 169 -0.73 -6.90 -3.32
CA CYS A 169 -0.20 -8.14 -3.90
C CYS A 169 1.27 -8.00 -4.27
N SER A 170 2.01 -9.08 -4.08
CA SER A 170 3.36 -9.28 -4.59
C SER A 170 3.36 -10.36 -5.67
N PHE A 171 4.37 -10.39 -6.54
CA PHE A 171 4.46 -11.34 -7.65
C PHE A 171 5.76 -12.10 -7.59
N LEU A 172 5.70 -13.41 -7.36
CA LEU A 172 6.85 -14.29 -7.25
C LEU A 172 7.17 -14.97 -8.58
N ARG A 173 8.40 -14.83 -9.05
CA ARG A 173 8.98 -15.69 -10.07
C ARG A 173 9.68 -16.87 -9.41
N GLU A 174 9.07 -18.06 -9.49
CA GLU A 174 9.56 -19.26 -8.79
C GLU A 174 10.96 -19.71 -9.27
N ALA A 175 11.25 -19.52 -10.56
CA ALA A 175 12.50 -20.02 -11.17
C ALA A 175 13.79 -19.57 -10.47
N ASP A 176 13.78 -18.36 -9.92
CA ASP A 176 14.92 -17.77 -9.22
C ASP A 176 14.51 -17.03 -7.94
N ARG A 177 13.28 -17.18 -7.50
CA ARG A 177 12.73 -16.55 -6.29
C ARG A 177 12.87 -15.03 -6.30
N THR A 178 12.72 -14.41 -7.47
CA THR A 178 12.59 -12.96 -7.60
C THR A 178 11.16 -12.54 -7.27
N ILE A 179 10.98 -11.50 -6.47
CA ILE A 179 9.67 -10.95 -6.11
C ILE A 179 9.56 -9.50 -6.57
N VAL A 180 8.42 -9.13 -7.19
CA VAL A 180 7.98 -7.74 -7.33
C VAL A 180 6.96 -7.50 -6.22
N ALA A 181 7.29 -6.66 -5.24
CA ALA A 181 6.57 -6.59 -3.96
C ALA A 181 5.71 -5.32 -3.78
N GLY A 182 5.70 -4.40 -4.75
CA GLY A 182 5.07 -3.10 -4.54
C GLY A 182 5.53 -2.47 -3.22
N ASP A 183 4.61 -1.86 -2.51
CA ASP A 183 4.91 -1.20 -1.24
C ASP A 183 4.87 -2.14 -0.02
N CYS A 184 4.76 -3.45 -0.21
CA CYS A 184 5.01 -4.40 0.87
C CYS A 184 6.48 -4.40 1.30
N VAL A 185 7.43 -4.08 0.38
CA VAL A 185 8.87 -4.06 0.68
C VAL A 185 9.52 -2.80 0.12
N LEU A 186 10.07 -1.96 0.99
CA LEU A 186 10.82 -0.74 0.67
C LEU A 186 12.19 -0.79 1.34
N LYS A 187 13.27 -0.64 0.56
CA LYS A 187 14.64 -0.85 1.08
C LYS A 187 15.01 0.06 2.25
N ARG A 188 14.54 1.30 2.28
CA ARG A 188 15.03 2.35 3.19
C ARG A 188 14.11 2.67 4.35
N ILE A 189 12.82 2.45 4.20
CA ILE A 189 11.78 2.77 5.17
C ILE A 189 10.89 1.57 5.39
N THR A 190 10.23 1.50 6.54
CA THR A 190 9.10 0.58 6.76
C THR A 190 7.85 1.17 6.10
N PRO A 191 7.14 0.43 5.26
CA PRO A 191 5.87 0.88 4.71
C PRO A 191 4.89 1.28 5.80
N ASN A 192 4.13 2.36 5.56
CA ASN A 192 3.11 2.79 6.51
C ASN A 192 1.92 1.80 6.47
N PRO A 193 1.45 1.31 7.62
CA PRO A 193 0.23 0.50 7.71
C PRO A 193 -0.98 1.43 7.65
N VAL A 194 -1.49 1.70 6.45
CA VAL A 194 -2.53 2.71 6.20
C VAL A 194 -3.84 2.35 6.91
N LEU A 195 -4.41 3.33 7.62
CA LEU A 195 -5.72 3.20 8.25
C LEU A 195 -6.80 3.11 7.18
N SER A 196 -7.50 1.99 7.14
CA SER A 196 -8.57 1.73 6.18
C SER A 196 -9.71 0.93 6.81
N PRO A 197 -10.93 1.01 6.26
CA PRO A 197 -12.01 0.10 6.59
C PRO A 197 -11.63 -1.35 6.29
N ASP A 198 -12.20 -2.29 7.04
CA ASP A 198 -12.06 -3.70 6.72
C ASP A 198 -12.88 -4.00 5.45
N PRO A 199 -12.30 -4.65 4.43
CA PRO A 199 -12.98 -4.87 3.15
C PRO A 199 -14.17 -5.84 3.24
N VAL A 200 -14.25 -6.65 4.30
CA VAL A 200 -15.34 -7.61 4.54
C VAL A 200 -16.41 -7.02 5.46
N ASP A 201 -16.00 -6.27 6.48
CA ASP A 201 -16.89 -5.59 7.43
C ASP A 201 -16.48 -4.11 7.60
N PRO A 202 -16.97 -3.19 6.76
CA PRO A 202 -16.59 -1.78 6.79
C PRO A 202 -16.93 -1.03 8.08
N THR A 203 -17.71 -1.62 8.98
CA THR A 203 -17.96 -1.07 10.34
C THR A 203 -16.73 -1.19 11.24
N ARG A 204 -15.77 -2.01 10.86
CA ARG A 204 -14.50 -2.24 11.52
C ARG A 204 -13.35 -1.64 10.70
N ARG A 205 -12.20 -1.47 11.32
CA ARG A 205 -10.98 -1.14 10.60
C ARG A 205 -10.15 -2.38 10.30
N PHE A 206 -9.48 -2.34 9.20
CA PHE A 206 -8.50 -3.34 8.80
C PHE A 206 -7.29 -3.31 9.76
N ARG A 207 -6.80 -4.49 10.18
CA ARG A 207 -5.69 -4.61 11.12
C ARG A 207 -4.34 -4.57 10.40
N SER A 208 -4.05 -3.45 9.76
CA SER A 208 -2.95 -3.26 8.82
C SER A 208 -1.61 -3.80 9.31
N LEU A 209 -1.16 -3.46 10.53
CA LEU A 209 0.16 -3.88 11.02
C LEU A 209 0.21 -5.38 11.36
N ALA A 210 -0.88 -5.96 11.87
CA ALA A 210 -0.92 -7.39 12.16
C ALA A 210 -0.84 -8.21 10.86
N GLU A 211 -1.62 -7.83 9.85
CA GLU A 211 -1.58 -8.45 8.52
C GLU A 211 -0.24 -8.23 7.82
N TYR A 212 0.36 -7.04 7.99
CA TYR A 212 1.68 -6.75 7.46
C TYR A 212 2.76 -7.68 8.01
N LEU A 213 2.74 -7.94 9.32
CA LEU A 213 3.68 -8.89 9.94
C LEU A 213 3.52 -10.31 9.40
N VAL A 214 2.28 -10.76 9.14
CA VAL A 214 2.00 -12.05 8.48
C VAL A 214 2.54 -12.05 7.05
N SER A 215 2.31 -11.00 6.30
CA SER A 215 2.81 -10.84 4.92
C SER A 215 4.34 -10.86 4.85
N LEU A 216 5.03 -10.15 5.74
CA LEU A 216 6.49 -10.19 5.83
C LEU A 216 7.03 -11.61 6.11
N ALA A 217 6.40 -12.32 7.05
CA ALA A 217 6.77 -13.70 7.37
C ALA A 217 6.50 -14.65 6.19
N ARG A 218 5.38 -14.44 5.47
CA ARG A 218 5.05 -15.18 4.25
C ARG A 218 6.12 -14.95 3.17
N LEU A 219 6.48 -13.71 2.87
CA LEU A 219 7.54 -13.40 1.90
C LEU A 219 8.88 -14.02 2.32
N ARG A 220 9.22 -13.98 3.62
CA ARG A 220 10.43 -14.60 4.15
C ARG A 220 10.46 -16.11 3.88
N SER A 221 9.33 -16.80 4.06
CA SER A 221 9.23 -18.25 3.82
C SER A 221 9.45 -18.66 2.37
N LEU A 222 9.33 -17.72 1.42
CA LEU A 222 9.60 -17.92 0.00
C LEU A 222 11.12 -17.84 -0.32
N HIS A 223 11.95 -17.46 0.65
CA HIS A 223 13.40 -17.31 0.51
C HIS A 223 13.82 -16.48 -0.71
N PRO A 224 13.34 -15.23 -0.87
CA PRO A 224 13.60 -14.43 -2.04
C PRO A 224 15.10 -14.14 -2.21
N THR A 225 15.58 -14.23 -3.44
CA THR A 225 16.97 -13.89 -3.82
C THR A 225 17.10 -12.44 -4.26
N LEU A 226 15.99 -11.88 -4.76
CA LEU A 226 15.90 -10.50 -5.22
C LEU A 226 14.47 -10.00 -4.99
N VAL A 227 14.32 -8.83 -4.37
CA VAL A 227 13.03 -8.17 -4.22
C VAL A 227 13.05 -6.79 -4.84
N TYR A 228 12.13 -6.54 -5.73
CA TYR A 228 11.83 -5.28 -6.35
C TYR A 228 10.69 -4.60 -5.59
N GLY A 229 10.95 -3.47 -4.94
CA GLY A 229 9.96 -2.69 -4.19
C GLY A 229 9.32 -1.59 -5.02
N GLY A 230 8.19 -1.07 -4.58
CA GLY A 230 7.49 0.04 -5.24
C GLY A 230 8.32 1.31 -5.31
N HIS A 231 9.24 1.53 -4.36
CA HIS A 231 10.13 2.69 -4.33
C HIS A 231 11.58 2.30 -3.97
N GLY A 232 12.53 3.11 -4.47
CA GLY A 232 13.95 2.97 -4.16
C GLY A 232 14.64 1.81 -4.88
N ASP A 233 15.73 1.34 -4.29
CA ASP A 233 16.60 0.31 -4.89
C ASP A 233 16.07 -1.10 -4.59
N GLU A 234 16.50 -2.07 -5.41
CA GLU A 234 16.23 -3.49 -5.16
C GLU A 234 16.90 -4.02 -3.87
N VAL A 235 16.33 -5.09 -3.34
CA VAL A 235 16.79 -5.77 -2.12
C VAL A 235 17.35 -7.15 -2.47
N HIS A 236 18.64 -7.34 -2.20
CA HIS A 236 19.33 -8.62 -2.42
C HIS A 236 19.44 -9.46 -1.14
N ASP A 237 19.31 -8.85 0.03
CA ASP A 237 19.28 -9.53 1.32
C ASP A 237 17.95 -9.21 2.03
N TYR A 238 16.94 -10.02 1.73
CA TYR A 238 15.62 -9.87 2.36
C TYR A 238 15.66 -10.29 3.83
N GLU A 239 16.51 -11.23 4.21
CA GLU A 239 16.62 -11.69 5.60
C GLU A 239 17.12 -10.56 6.52
N GLU A 240 18.14 -9.82 6.10
CA GLU A 240 18.61 -8.64 6.83
C GLU A 240 17.53 -7.57 6.90
N LEU A 241 16.85 -7.29 5.77
CA LEU A 241 15.75 -6.31 5.72
C LEU A 241 14.61 -6.71 6.65
N PHE A 242 14.20 -7.99 6.64
CA PHE A 242 13.15 -8.51 7.52
C PHE A 242 13.50 -8.27 8.99
N HIS A 243 14.71 -8.61 9.42
CA HIS A 243 15.14 -8.37 10.80
C HIS A 243 15.18 -6.90 11.16
N ARG A 244 15.57 -6.03 10.24
CA ARG A 244 15.54 -4.57 10.43
C ARG A 244 14.10 -4.06 10.61
N TYR A 245 13.15 -4.55 9.80
CA TYR A 245 11.73 -4.21 9.92
C TYR A 245 11.15 -4.65 11.26
N ILE A 246 11.35 -5.91 11.66
CA ILE A 246 10.85 -6.44 12.92
C ILE A 246 11.40 -5.63 14.11
N ARG A 247 12.67 -5.24 14.05
CA ARG A 247 13.28 -4.40 15.08
C ARG A 247 12.64 -3.01 15.13
N ALA A 248 12.53 -2.34 13.99
CA ALA A 248 11.93 -1.00 13.90
C ALA A 248 10.46 -0.99 14.38
N ILE A 249 9.67 -2.00 13.99
CA ILE A 249 8.29 -2.18 14.45
C ILE A 249 8.25 -2.40 15.97
N GLY A 250 9.14 -3.23 16.53
CA GLY A 250 9.21 -3.49 17.96
C GLY A 250 9.63 -2.26 18.79
N GLU A 251 10.56 -1.47 18.29
CA GLU A 251 10.98 -0.21 18.89
C GLU A 251 9.82 0.80 18.89
N ARG A 252 9.15 0.97 17.75
CA ARG A 252 7.96 1.82 17.62
C ARG A 252 6.82 1.37 18.53
N GLN A 253 6.56 0.07 18.58
CA GLN A 253 5.57 -0.54 19.48
C GLN A 253 5.83 -0.17 20.94
N THR A 254 7.08 -0.28 21.36
CA THR A 254 7.51 0.07 22.73
C THR A 254 7.32 1.56 23.00
N GLU A 255 7.66 2.42 22.04
CA GLU A 255 7.50 3.86 22.16
C GLU A 255 6.03 4.25 22.28
N VAL A 256 5.15 3.72 21.43
CA VAL A 256 3.70 3.97 21.48
C VAL A 256 3.13 3.59 22.84
N ILE A 257 3.44 2.40 23.36
CA ILE A 257 2.95 1.96 24.68
C ILE A 257 3.46 2.89 25.80
N ARG A 258 4.72 3.34 25.72
CA ARG A 258 5.32 4.25 26.72
C ARG A 258 4.62 5.60 26.79
N LEU A 259 4.14 6.12 25.66
CA LEU A 259 3.47 7.41 25.55
C LEU A 259 2.05 7.43 26.17
N ILE A 260 1.45 6.27 26.44
CA ILE A 260 0.10 6.20 26.99
C ILE A 260 0.11 6.64 28.46
N PRO A 261 -0.59 7.73 28.84
CA PRO A 261 -0.70 8.17 30.22
C PRO A 261 -1.62 7.26 31.06
N LYS A 262 -1.57 7.37 32.40
CA LYS A 262 -2.42 6.59 33.31
C LYS A 262 -3.93 6.69 33.02
N PRO A 263 -4.52 7.88 32.75
CA PRO A 263 -5.95 7.98 32.48
C PRO A 263 -6.35 7.41 31.12
N GLY A 264 -5.36 7.06 30.27
CA GLY A 264 -5.57 6.64 28.88
C GLY A 264 -5.43 7.80 27.91
N ALA A 265 -5.37 7.47 26.61
CA ALA A 265 -5.28 8.44 25.51
C ALA A 265 -5.92 7.88 24.24
N THR A 266 -6.31 8.79 23.34
CA THR A 266 -6.72 8.44 21.98
C THR A 266 -5.48 8.22 21.10
N ALA A 267 -5.70 7.59 19.92
CA ALA A 267 -4.62 7.47 18.94
C ALA A 267 -4.14 8.85 18.45
N TRP A 268 -5.06 9.81 18.35
CA TRP A 268 -4.71 11.20 18.03
C TRP A 268 -3.74 11.81 19.01
N ASP A 269 -4.02 11.73 20.33
CA ASP A 269 -3.17 12.28 21.37
C ASP A 269 -1.75 11.70 21.34
N ILE A 270 -1.64 10.40 21.06
CA ILE A 270 -0.35 9.70 20.95
C ILE A 270 0.36 10.09 19.66
N SER A 271 -0.35 10.21 18.54
CA SER A 271 0.23 10.57 17.23
C SER A 271 0.90 11.94 17.25
N LEU A 272 0.33 12.92 17.98
CA LEU A 272 0.91 14.24 18.14
C LEU A 272 2.25 14.22 18.91
N GLN A 273 2.39 13.31 19.87
CA GLN A 273 3.63 13.15 20.64
C GLN A 273 4.68 12.35 19.85
N LEU A 274 4.22 11.34 19.10
CA LEU A 274 5.08 10.45 18.33
C LEU A 274 5.67 11.15 17.08
N PHE A 275 4.87 12.05 16.48
CA PHE A 275 5.18 12.77 15.23
C PHE A 275 4.94 14.29 15.38
N PRO A 276 5.67 14.99 16.26
CA PRO A 276 5.39 16.39 16.60
C PRO A 276 5.55 17.36 15.42
N GLY A 277 6.26 16.95 14.36
CA GLY A 277 6.48 17.76 13.16
C GLY A 277 5.64 17.33 11.95
N ALA A 278 4.72 16.37 12.10
CA ALA A 278 3.90 15.94 10.99
C ALA A 278 2.97 17.08 10.52
N GLY A 279 3.23 17.63 9.34
CA GLY A 279 2.34 18.56 8.63
C GLY A 279 1.19 17.81 7.97
N ASP A 280 0.34 18.55 7.27
CA ASP A 280 -0.97 18.12 6.76
C ASP A 280 -0.98 16.74 6.10
N VAL A 281 -0.16 16.48 5.08
CA VAL A 281 -0.10 15.17 4.38
C VAL A 281 0.36 14.05 5.30
N HIS A 282 1.35 14.34 6.16
CA HIS A 282 1.92 13.32 7.04
C HIS A 282 1.05 13.07 8.28
N ARG A 283 0.07 13.93 8.56
CA ARG A 283 -0.81 13.79 9.72
C ARG A 283 -1.66 12.53 9.64
N PHE A 284 -2.27 12.28 8.48
CA PHE A 284 -3.04 11.05 8.26
C PHE A 284 -2.16 9.80 8.42
N LEU A 285 -0.97 9.80 7.85
CA LEU A 285 -0.03 8.67 7.96
C LEU A 285 0.44 8.47 9.40
N ALA A 286 0.67 9.56 10.15
CA ALA A 286 1.03 9.51 11.57
C ALA A 286 -0.08 8.89 12.43
N VAL A 287 -1.35 9.28 12.20
CA VAL A 287 -2.51 8.67 12.86
C VAL A 287 -2.63 7.20 12.48
N SER A 288 -2.50 6.87 11.19
CA SER A 288 -2.57 5.49 10.68
C SER A 288 -1.55 4.58 11.37
N GLU A 289 -0.28 4.98 11.39
CA GLU A 289 0.78 4.22 12.06
C GLU A 289 0.51 4.06 13.55
N THR A 290 0.05 5.13 14.22
CA THR A 290 -0.26 5.09 15.65
C THR A 290 -1.41 4.14 15.94
N VAL A 291 -2.53 4.20 15.19
CA VAL A 291 -3.67 3.29 15.32
C VAL A 291 -3.23 1.85 15.13
N ALA A 292 -2.44 1.57 14.10
CA ALA A 292 -1.98 0.21 13.79
C ALA A 292 -1.14 -0.41 14.91
N HIS A 293 -0.26 0.39 15.54
CA HIS A 293 0.51 -0.04 16.71
C HIS A 293 -0.34 -0.22 17.96
N LEU A 294 -1.34 0.63 18.20
CA LEU A 294 -2.28 0.51 19.32
C LEU A 294 -3.15 -0.74 19.18
N ASP A 295 -3.63 -1.02 17.97
CA ASP A 295 -4.39 -2.23 17.67
C ASP A 295 -3.58 -3.50 17.89
N LEU A 296 -2.32 -3.51 17.45
CA LEU A 296 -1.42 -4.63 17.68
C LEU A 296 -1.19 -4.83 19.18
N ALA A 297 -0.89 -3.77 19.93
CA ALA A 297 -0.71 -3.85 21.39
C ALA A 297 -1.97 -4.33 22.13
N HIS A 298 -3.14 -3.88 21.70
CA HIS A 298 -4.41 -4.35 22.26
C HIS A 298 -4.64 -5.83 21.95
N SER A 299 -4.40 -6.28 20.72
CA SER A 299 -4.56 -7.68 20.33
C SER A 299 -3.60 -8.63 21.09
N GLU A 300 -2.43 -8.12 21.48
CA GLU A 300 -1.46 -8.83 22.31
C GLU A 300 -1.76 -8.77 23.82
N GLY A 301 -2.85 -8.12 24.22
CA GLY A 301 -3.24 -7.96 25.64
C GLY A 301 -2.36 -6.97 26.43
N LYS A 302 -1.52 -6.19 25.75
CA LYS A 302 -0.65 -5.18 26.39
C LYS A 302 -1.38 -3.89 26.72
N LEU A 303 -2.52 -3.64 26.08
CA LEU A 303 -3.38 -2.47 26.29
C LEU A 303 -4.83 -2.89 26.43
N ALA A 304 -5.57 -2.20 27.30
CA ALA A 304 -7.02 -2.20 27.33
C ALA A 304 -7.56 -1.12 26.39
N LEU A 305 -8.70 -1.40 25.74
CA LEU A 305 -9.45 -0.45 24.90
C LEU A 305 -10.82 -0.20 25.52
N GLU A 306 -11.17 1.05 25.72
CA GLU A 306 -12.49 1.49 26.18
C GLU A 306 -13.05 2.55 25.20
N LEU A 307 -14.38 2.67 25.14
CA LEU A 307 -15.05 3.74 24.43
C LEU A 307 -15.40 4.86 25.40
N SER A 308 -15.06 6.09 25.06
CA SER A 308 -15.53 7.27 25.77
C SER A 308 -17.04 7.49 25.55
N SER A 309 -17.67 8.38 26.34
CA SER A 309 -19.06 8.82 26.14
C SER A 309 -19.30 9.45 24.76
N GLU A 310 -18.28 9.92 24.09
CA GLU A 310 -18.31 10.50 22.74
C GLU A 310 -18.01 9.47 21.63
N GLY A 311 -17.85 8.18 22.00
CA GLY A 311 -17.55 7.11 21.04
C GLY A 311 -16.07 7.04 20.60
N ARG A 312 -15.18 7.82 21.23
CA ARG A 312 -13.74 7.77 20.94
C ARG A 312 -13.08 6.59 21.64
N GLU A 313 -12.11 5.99 21.00
CA GLU A 313 -11.31 4.88 21.52
C GLU A 313 -10.21 5.41 22.45
N LEU A 314 -10.23 4.92 23.70
CA LEU A 314 -9.25 5.23 24.73
C LEU A 314 -8.42 3.99 25.05
N TYR A 315 -7.13 4.08 24.80
CA TYR A 315 -6.18 3.02 25.12
C TYR A 315 -5.56 3.28 26.49
N ARG A 316 -5.49 2.21 27.32
CA ARG A 316 -4.94 2.25 28.67
C ARG A 316 -3.94 1.15 28.89
N ARG A 317 -2.92 1.43 29.69
CA ARG A 317 -2.06 0.38 30.24
C ARG A 317 -2.81 -0.35 31.34
N PRO A 318 -2.72 -1.70 31.41
CA PRO A 318 -3.34 -2.52 32.46
C PRO A 318 -2.91 -2.08 33.86
#